data_cf1686c614bda74989151c90a3922bcd
#
_entry.id   cf1686c614bda74989151c90a3922bcd
#
_cell.length_a   1.000
_cell.length_b   1.000
_cell.length_c   1.000
_cell.angle_alpha   90.00
_cell.angle_beta   90.00
_cell.angle_gamma   90.00
#
_symmetry.space_group_name_H-M   'P 1'
#
loop_
_entity.id
_entity.type
_entity.pdbx_description
1 polymer ?
#
loop_
_entity_poly.entity_id
_entity_poly.type
_entity_poly.pdbx_seq_one_letter_code
_entity_poly.pdbx_strand_id
1 'polypeptide(L)'
;LKGMDDGVNRIQPSLGVMLIAGMLEHHGHIVKIHDTALEGWDNRIIVDAKKKKVMIGQSDEDIKKVISNFSPDVVAISVLFSNFLNSAHNIAKLTKQVNNKIKVVLGGNHISNAAIDYQFAIKDPKSNLPDFIEDLENPHIDFAMAGEGELPITLLVDAIINNKDDYSNIPGLIKKIGHKKYLINQKSEKHDVNLLPRPARHLVNMEAYFKIGAFQSAKARSNRVLSVMCSRGCPEKCTFCTTPQMWGSNVRWRTTDNIMTEIKEDVEKFNIGEIQFLDDTLTVNKKNLYALSKELGKLGLPWCTPNGTKVNYHLKVQQEMYQAMADGGCYQITLACESGNQRVLNDLINKRLDLNSVYPAIERAKKAGMLVHTFWILGYPGETYEEIQNTVNFAMNSGADSFGFAILNPLPGTPIYRQVMKQQLWWNGRTMDDMMLRSSLIKVDGFSGPEEFEKFVNETNMKANLLLKERDINRFKYKYGKNSEETHHFQRQT
;
A
#
# COMPACT_ATOMS: atom_id res chain seq x y z
N LEU A 1 -3.31 12.33 6.49
CA LEU A 1 -3.95 11.69 5.32
C LEU A 1 -4.61 12.75 4.45
N LYS A 2 -4.30 12.78 3.16
CA LYS A 2 -5.11 13.48 2.16
C LYS A 2 -5.97 12.44 1.46
N GLY A 3 -7.26 12.66 1.39
CA GLY A 3 -8.23 11.76 0.77
C GLY A 3 -9.30 12.52 0.02
N MET A 4 -10.11 11.82 -0.77
CA MET A 4 -11.39 12.35 -1.25
C MET A 4 -12.42 12.16 -0.14
N ASP A 5 -13.35 13.08 0.00
CA ASP A 5 -14.48 12.94 0.93
C ASP A 5 -15.55 11.99 0.33
N ASP A 6 -15.10 10.75 0.06
CA ASP A 6 -15.94 9.69 -0.50
C ASP A 6 -16.29 8.61 0.54
N GLY A 7 -15.94 8.86 1.82
CA GLY A 7 -16.22 7.94 2.93
C GLY A 7 -15.30 6.72 3.01
N VAL A 8 -14.32 6.57 2.12
CA VAL A 8 -13.41 5.40 2.07
C VAL A 8 -12.02 5.75 2.62
N ASN A 9 -11.96 6.40 3.76
CA ASN A 9 -10.68 6.62 4.44
C ASN A 9 -10.29 5.37 5.21
N ARG A 10 -9.06 4.89 5.01
CA ARG A 10 -8.50 3.74 5.71
C ARG A 10 -7.29 4.15 6.52
N ILE A 11 -7.18 3.60 7.71
CA ILE A 11 -6.04 3.80 8.59
C ILE A 11 -5.69 2.49 9.28
N GLN A 12 -4.41 2.19 9.32
CA GLN A 12 -3.88 1.01 10.00
C GLN A 12 -2.45 1.30 10.47
N PRO A 13 -1.98 0.61 11.53
CA PRO A 13 -0.60 0.76 11.97
C PRO A 13 0.39 0.47 10.85
N SER A 14 1.35 1.37 10.64
CA SER A 14 2.37 1.22 9.59
C SER A 14 3.40 0.16 9.97
N LEU A 15 3.35 -1.02 9.32
CA LEU A 15 4.32 -2.11 9.57
C LEU A 15 5.77 -1.66 9.34
N GLY A 16 6.03 -0.90 8.29
CA GLY A 16 7.40 -0.42 8.00
C GLY A 16 7.94 0.49 9.09
N VAL A 17 7.12 1.40 9.61
CA VAL A 17 7.52 2.29 10.72
C VAL A 17 7.74 1.49 12.00
N MET A 18 6.87 0.53 12.31
CA MET A 18 7.00 -0.32 13.50
C MET A 18 8.23 -1.25 13.43
N LEU A 19 8.62 -1.74 12.25
CA LEU A 19 9.82 -2.53 12.06
C LEU A 19 11.08 -1.69 12.24
N ILE A 20 11.10 -0.48 11.70
CA ILE A 20 12.19 0.49 11.93
C ILE A 20 12.32 0.83 13.41
N ALA A 21 11.20 1.09 14.08
CA ALA A 21 11.20 1.37 15.51
C ALA A 21 11.71 0.18 16.33
N GLY A 22 11.25 -1.04 16.02
CA GLY A 22 11.75 -2.25 16.68
C GLY A 22 13.25 -2.48 16.47
N MET A 23 13.78 -2.13 15.29
CA MET A 23 15.22 -2.23 15.03
C MET A 23 15.99 -1.20 15.85
N LEU A 24 15.51 0.04 15.94
CA LEU A 24 16.14 1.09 16.77
C LEU A 24 16.12 0.73 18.26
N GLU A 25 14.99 0.22 18.80
CA GLU A 25 14.92 -0.26 20.19
C GLU A 25 15.88 -1.42 20.44
N HIS A 26 15.98 -2.37 19.49
CA HIS A 26 16.94 -3.49 19.59
C HIS A 26 18.39 -3.02 19.69
N HIS A 27 18.71 -1.85 19.13
CA HIS A 27 20.03 -1.22 19.24
C HIS A 27 20.15 -0.23 20.40
N GLY A 28 19.19 -0.22 21.32
CA GLY A 28 19.23 0.56 22.55
C GLY A 28 18.80 2.03 22.45
N HIS A 29 18.20 2.44 21.34
CA HIS A 29 17.65 3.78 21.19
C HIS A 29 16.27 3.93 21.84
N ILE A 30 15.97 5.11 22.35
CA ILE A 30 14.65 5.48 22.87
C ILE A 30 13.81 5.96 21.68
N VAL A 31 12.72 5.26 21.39
CA VAL A 31 11.90 5.49 20.20
C VAL A 31 10.48 5.87 20.56
N LYS A 32 9.90 6.80 19.79
CA LYS A 32 8.49 7.13 19.80
C LYS A 32 7.92 7.06 18.40
N ILE A 33 6.85 6.32 18.19
CA ILE A 33 6.05 6.37 16.97
C ILE A 33 4.92 7.38 17.17
N HIS A 34 4.71 8.22 16.16
CA HIS A 34 3.62 9.19 16.17
C HIS A 34 2.91 9.21 14.81
N ASP A 35 1.63 8.83 14.78
CA ASP A 35 0.79 8.90 13.60
C ASP A 35 -0.15 10.11 13.71
N THR A 36 0.22 11.18 13.02
CA THR A 36 -0.55 12.44 13.03
C THR A 36 -1.97 12.28 12.48
N ALA A 37 -2.22 11.30 11.62
CA ALA A 37 -3.55 11.03 11.08
C ALA A 37 -4.43 10.31 12.12
N LEU A 38 -3.87 9.36 12.87
CA LEU A 38 -4.56 8.68 13.95
C LEU A 38 -4.97 9.66 15.05
N GLU A 39 -3.99 10.43 15.54
CA GLU A 39 -4.18 11.35 16.67
C GLU A 39 -5.07 12.55 16.32
N GLY A 40 -5.25 12.84 15.03
CA GLY A 40 -6.17 13.88 14.52
C GLY A 40 -7.27 13.33 13.65
N TRP A 41 -7.73 12.09 13.86
CA TRP A 41 -8.67 11.42 12.97
C TRP A 41 -9.97 12.18 12.74
N ASP A 42 -10.48 12.84 13.77
CA ASP A 42 -11.72 13.61 13.69
C ASP A 42 -11.51 15.04 13.15
N ASN A 43 -10.27 15.48 13.02
CA ASN A 43 -9.93 16.79 12.48
C ASN A 43 -9.80 16.71 10.96
N ARG A 44 -10.82 17.20 10.25
CA ARG A 44 -10.93 17.21 8.80
C ARG A 44 -10.87 18.63 8.26
N ILE A 45 -9.88 18.91 7.44
CA ILE A 45 -9.67 20.21 6.80
C ILE A 45 -9.90 20.04 5.30
N ILE A 46 -10.82 20.83 4.73
CA ILE A 46 -11.02 20.88 3.27
C ILE A 46 -9.84 21.63 2.66
N VAL A 47 -9.01 20.92 1.91
CA VAL A 47 -7.83 21.48 1.23
C VAL A 47 -8.22 22.06 -0.13
N ASP A 48 -9.12 21.40 -0.85
CA ASP A 48 -9.64 21.82 -2.15
C ASP A 48 -11.08 21.34 -2.29
N ALA A 49 -12.03 22.29 -2.19
CA ALA A 49 -13.45 21.97 -2.29
C ALA A 49 -13.86 21.51 -3.70
N LYS A 50 -13.23 22.03 -4.77
CA LYS A 50 -13.54 21.64 -6.15
C LYS A 50 -13.11 20.21 -6.43
N LYS A 51 -11.93 19.80 -5.91
CA LYS A 51 -11.38 18.45 -6.03
C LYS A 51 -11.84 17.53 -4.90
N LYS A 52 -12.72 18.00 -3.99
CA LYS A 52 -13.18 17.26 -2.79
C LYS A 52 -12.02 16.71 -1.95
N LYS A 53 -10.90 17.45 -1.91
CA LYS A 53 -9.73 17.04 -1.14
C LYS A 53 -9.90 17.42 0.33
N VAL A 54 -9.70 16.46 1.21
CA VAL A 54 -9.65 16.64 2.66
C VAL A 54 -8.29 16.22 3.20
N MET A 55 -7.82 16.90 4.23
CA MET A 55 -6.69 16.51 5.03
C MET A 55 -7.20 16.07 6.40
N ILE A 56 -6.76 14.90 6.87
CA ILE A 56 -7.06 14.37 8.19
C ILE A 56 -5.77 14.33 8.98
N GLY A 57 -5.78 14.87 10.18
CA GLY A 57 -4.60 14.84 11.04
C GLY A 57 -4.57 15.96 12.08
N GLN A 58 -3.55 15.92 12.92
CA GLN A 58 -3.33 16.93 13.96
C GLN A 58 -2.99 18.31 13.38
N SER A 59 -3.21 19.33 14.21
CA SER A 59 -2.76 20.69 13.92
C SER A 59 -1.23 20.80 13.98
N ASP A 60 -0.67 21.81 13.30
CA ASP A 60 0.76 22.12 13.34
C ASP A 60 1.26 22.37 14.77
N GLU A 61 0.45 23.01 15.60
CA GLU A 61 0.78 23.30 16.99
C GLU A 61 0.86 22.02 17.84
N ASP A 62 -0.04 21.06 17.63
CA ASP A 62 0.00 19.78 18.36
C ASP A 62 1.20 18.93 17.91
N ILE A 63 1.53 18.94 16.63
CA ILE A 63 2.74 18.28 16.13
C ILE A 63 3.99 18.90 16.78
N LYS A 64 4.10 20.24 16.86
CA LYS A 64 5.21 20.92 17.53
C LYS A 64 5.30 20.56 19.00
N LYS A 65 4.17 20.48 19.72
CA LYS A 65 4.13 20.05 21.13
C LYS A 65 4.68 18.62 21.30
N VAL A 66 4.29 17.68 20.42
CA VAL A 66 4.80 16.31 20.48
C VAL A 66 6.31 16.26 20.31
N ILE A 67 6.85 16.98 19.31
CA ILE A 67 8.29 17.06 19.05
C ILE A 67 9.02 17.69 20.24
N SER A 68 8.52 18.83 20.76
CA SER A 68 9.11 19.53 21.88
C SER A 68 9.14 18.67 23.15
N ASN A 69 8.04 17.99 23.46
CA ASN A 69 7.91 17.16 24.67
C ASN A 69 8.81 15.92 24.64
N PHE A 70 9.01 15.32 23.45
CA PHE A 70 9.89 14.16 23.31
C PHE A 70 11.36 14.57 23.16
N SER A 71 11.64 15.77 22.62
CA SER A 71 12.98 16.32 22.39
C SER A 71 13.92 15.33 21.65
N PRO A 72 13.56 14.85 20.46
CA PRO A 72 14.35 13.85 19.75
C PRO A 72 15.64 14.42 19.16
N ASP A 73 16.67 13.58 19.01
CA ASP A 73 17.86 13.89 18.21
C ASP A 73 17.56 13.78 16.71
N VAL A 74 16.67 12.85 16.35
CA VAL A 74 16.31 12.53 14.96
C VAL A 74 14.80 12.40 14.82
N VAL A 75 14.24 13.03 13.79
CA VAL A 75 12.85 12.81 13.33
C VAL A 75 12.89 12.11 11.97
N ALA A 76 12.46 10.84 11.94
CA ALA A 76 12.33 10.06 10.73
C ALA A 76 10.88 10.09 10.20
N ILE A 77 10.68 10.48 8.94
CA ILE A 77 9.36 10.65 8.33
C ILE A 77 9.20 9.65 7.21
N SER A 78 8.17 8.80 7.31
CA SER A 78 7.85 7.81 6.28
C SER A 78 6.90 8.40 5.23
N VAL A 79 7.35 8.46 3.97
CA VAL A 79 6.56 8.90 2.82
C VAL A 79 6.17 7.66 2.00
N LEU A 80 5.00 7.10 2.32
CA LEU A 80 4.51 5.88 1.64
C LEU A 80 4.06 6.16 0.21
N PHE A 81 3.29 7.23 0.01
CA PHE A 81 2.79 7.66 -1.29
C PHE A 81 3.19 9.10 -1.58
N SER A 82 3.37 9.43 -2.86
CA SER A 82 3.88 10.73 -3.31
C SER A 82 2.97 11.91 -2.93
N ASN A 83 1.65 11.71 -2.82
CA ASN A 83 0.71 12.74 -2.37
C ASN A 83 0.87 13.14 -0.89
N PHE A 84 1.66 12.41 -0.12
CA PHE A 84 1.98 12.77 1.28
C PHE A 84 3.25 13.63 1.41
N LEU A 85 3.96 13.87 0.31
CA LEU A 85 5.24 14.57 0.32
C LEU A 85 5.13 15.98 0.93
N ASN A 86 4.13 16.76 0.52
CA ASN A 86 3.91 18.10 1.08
C ASN A 86 3.64 18.07 2.59
N SER A 87 2.94 17.04 3.09
CA SER A 87 2.74 16.86 4.54
C SER A 87 4.05 16.50 5.24
N ALA A 88 4.89 15.67 4.63
CA ALA A 88 6.22 15.34 5.16
C ALA A 88 7.14 16.57 5.20
N HIS A 89 7.13 17.39 4.17
CA HIS A 89 7.87 18.66 4.13
C HIS A 89 7.39 19.64 5.22
N ASN A 90 6.08 19.70 5.48
CA ASN A 90 5.56 20.50 6.58
C ASN A 90 6.04 19.99 7.94
N ILE A 91 6.00 18.68 8.19
CA ILE A 91 6.53 18.09 9.44
C ILE A 91 8.02 18.40 9.60
N ALA A 92 8.81 18.31 8.52
CA ALA A 92 10.22 18.67 8.52
C ALA A 92 10.44 20.14 8.94
N LYS A 93 9.65 21.05 8.35
CA LYS A 93 9.66 22.50 8.69
C LYS A 93 9.30 22.72 10.16
N LEU A 94 8.22 22.11 10.65
CA LEU A 94 7.80 22.23 12.06
C LEU A 94 8.88 21.69 13.01
N THR A 95 9.53 20.59 12.66
CA THR A 95 10.66 20.04 13.43
C THR A 95 11.78 21.05 13.58
N LYS A 96 12.20 21.69 12.48
CA LYS A 96 13.26 22.72 12.52
C LYS A 96 12.84 23.99 13.25
N GLN A 97 11.54 24.32 13.26
CA GLN A 97 11.00 25.43 14.06
C GLN A 97 11.07 25.15 15.56
N VAL A 98 10.86 23.90 15.98
CA VAL A 98 11.00 23.51 17.39
C VAL A 98 12.48 23.55 17.81
N ASN A 99 13.34 22.89 17.06
CA ASN A 99 14.79 22.92 17.28
C ASN A 99 15.53 22.59 15.98
N ASN A 100 16.31 23.55 15.48
CA ASN A 100 17.04 23.42 14.21
C ASN A 100 18.17 22.38 14.24
N LYS A 101 18.58 21.92 15.44
CA LYS A 101 19.60 20.88 15.60
C LYS A 101 19.06 19.48 15.35
N ILE A 102 17.76 19.25 15.52
CA ILE A 102 17.13 17.96 15.24
C ILE A 102 17.39 17.57 13.79
N LYS A 103 17.90 16.37 13.55
CA LYS A 103 18.10 15.85 12.20
C LYS A 103 16.81 15.28 11.65
N VAL A 104 16.48 15.62 10.40
CA VAL A 104 15.29 15.16 9.72
C VAL A 104 15.68 14.20 8.60
N VAL A 105 15.07 13.02 8.61
CA VAL A 105 15.31 11.93 7.63
C VAL A 105 14.01 11.59 6.94
N LEU A 106 13.96 11.66 5.60
CA LEU A 106 12.87 11.12 4.81
C LEU A 106 13.14 9.68 4.40
N GLY A 107 12.16 8.82 4.50
CA GLY A 107 12.23 7.45 4.03
C GLY A 107 10.90 6.98 3.42
N GLY A 108 10.82 5.69 3.12
CA GLY A 108 9.61 5.06 2.61
C GLY A 108 9.62 4.85 1.10
N ASN A 109 8.47 4.38 0.60
CA ASN A 109 8.34 3.91 -0.78
C ASN A 109 8.55 5.04 -1.80
N HIS A 110 7.99 6.23 -1.55
CA HIS A 110 8.19 7.38 -2.44
C HIS A 110 9.69 7.70 -2.63
N ILE A 111 10.42 7.88 -1.54
CA ILE A 111 11.85 8.22 -1.56
C ILE A 111 12.67 7.15 -2.28
N SER A 112 12.38 5.86 -2.00
CA SER A 112 13.07 4.73 -2.63
C SER A 112 12.88 4.69 -4.13
N ASN A 113 11.69 5.01 -4.60
CA ASN A 113 11.34 5.01 -6.02
C ASN A 113 11.82 6.27 -6.76
N ALA A 114 11.71 7.43 -6.13
CA ALA A 114 12.24 8.67 -6.68
C ALA A 114 13.77 8.60 -6.88
N ALA A 115 14.49 7.94 -5.96
CA ALA A 115 15.93 7.70 -6.11
C ALA A 115 16.27 6.85 -7.35
N ILE A 116 15.40 5.94 -7.77
CA ILE A 116 15.57 5.16 -9.00
C ILE A 116 15.43 6.07 -10.23
N ASP A 117 14.40 6.90 -10.28
CA ASP A 117 14.19 7.80 -11.40
C ASP A 117 15.31 8.85 -11.53
N TYR A 118 15.83 9.33 -10.39
CA TYR A 118 17.01 10.20 -10.38
C TYR A 118 18.23 9.51 -11.00
N GLN A 119 18.49 8.24 -10.72
CA GLN A 119 19.56 7.49 -11.35
C GLN A 119 19.36 7.32 -12.86
N PHE A 120 18.11 7.23 -13.33
CA PHE A 120 17.79 7.24 -14.75
C PHE A 120 18.04 8.64 -15.36
N ALA A 121 17.60 9.70 -14.69
CA ALA A 121 17.76 11.08 -15.16
C ALA A 121 19.24 11.49 -15.33
N ILE A 122 20.12 11.06 -14.41
CA ILE A 122 21.57 11.29 -14.52
C ILE A 122 22.14 10.62 -15.78
N LYS A 123 21.67 9.41 -16.11
CA LYS A 123 22.17 8.65 -17.27
C LYS A 123 21.61 9.14 -18.61
N ASP A 124 20.42 9.73 -18.58
CA ASP A 124 19.74 10.31 -19.75
C ASP A 124 19.22 11.72 -19.43
N PRO A 125 20.04 12.78 -19.65
CA PRO A 125 19.64 14.16 -19.41
C PRO A 125 18.42 14.64 -20.22
N LYS A 126 18.00 13.88 -21.25
CA LYS A 126 16.80 14.14 -22.06
C LYS A 126 15.55 13.43 -21.55
N SER A 127 15.63 12.78 -20.40
CA SER A 127 14.56 11.93 -19.88
C SER A 127 13.30 12.68 -19.44
N ASN A 128 13.31 14.00 -19.28
CA ASN A 128 12.23 14.82 -18.70
C ASN A 128 11.76 14.32 -17.32
N LEU A 129 12.55 13.49 -16.65
CA LEU A 129 12.24 13.06 -15.30
C LEU A 129 12.48 14.22 -14.33
N PRO A 130 11.54 14.44 -13.38
CA PRO A 130 11.74 15.47 -12.37
C PRO A 130 13.01 15.17 -11.56
N ASP A 131 13.70 16.22 -11.20
CA ASP A 131 14.82 16.13 -10.28
C ASP A 131 14.29 15.64 -8.92
N PHE A 132 14.68 14.45 -8.49
CA PHE A 132 14.49 13.96 -7.12
C PHE A 132 15.01 14.94 -6.04
N ILE A 133 15.79 15.79 -6.47
CA ILE A 133 16.53 16.87 -5.84
C ILE A 133 15.61 17.90 -5.15
N GLU A 134 14.38 18.11 -5.63
CA GLU A 134 13.46 19.05 -4.98
C GLU A 134 13.20 18.68 -3.52
N ASP A 135 13.16 17.38 -3.19
CA ASP A 135 12.94 16.91 -1.82
C ASP A 135 14.12 17.19 -0.90
N LEU A 136 15.35 17.10 -1.41
CA LEU A 136 16.57 17.34 -0.64
C LEU A 136 17.09 18.77 -0.77
N GLU A 137 16.58 19.56 -1.74
CA GLU A 137 16.80 21.00 -1.76
C GLU A 137 15.97 21.73 -0.68
N ASN A 138 14.96 21.07 -0.10
CA ASN A 138 14.25 21.58 1.05
C ASN A 138 15.20 21.74 2.25
N PRO A 139 15.41 22.97 2.75
CA PRO A 139 16.40 23.25 3.81
C PRO A 139 16.08 22.60 5.15
N HIS A 140 14.89 22.03 5.31
CA HIS A 140 14.45 21.40 6.55
C HIS A 140 14.74 19.89 6.57
N ILE A 141 15.30 19.33 5.50
CA ILE A 141 15.61 17.91 5.35
C ILE A 141 17.13 17.71 5.33
N ASP A 142 17.66 16.91 6.25
CA ASP A 142 19.09 16.64 6.35
C ASP A 142 19.48 15.43 5.52
N PHE A 143 18.63 14.39 5.48
CA PHE A 143 18.91 13.11 4.85
C PHE A 143 17.65 12.50 4.19
N ALA A 144 17.87 11.65 3.22
CA ALA A 144 16.87 10.71 2.73
C ALA A 144 17.43 9.28 2.71
N MET A 145 16.57 8.28 2.79
CA MET A 145 16.97 6.88 2.84
C MET A 145 16.14 6.05 1.85
N ALA A 146 16.83 5.40 0.93
CA ALA A 146 16.23 4.59 -0.11
C ALA A 146 16.44 3.09 0.14
N GLY A 147 15.37 2.28 -0.02
CA GLY A 147 15.41 0.83 0.16
C GLY A 147 14.86 0.38 1.51
N GLU A 148 15.33 -0.79 1.97
CA GLU A 148 14.97 -1.33 3.28
C GLU A 148 15.72 -0.55 4.36
N GLY A 149 15.00 0.14 5.21
CA GLY A 149 15.55 1.13 6.12
C GLY A 149 15.92 0.60 7.50
N GLU A 150 15.59 -0.64 7.85
CA GLU A 150 15.69 -1.12 9.23
C GLU A 150 17.13 -1.05 9.77
N LEU A 151 18.09 -1.67 9.11
CA LEU A 151 19.49 -1.57 9.51
C LEU A 151 20.11 -0.21 9.16
N PRO A 152 19.92 0.36 7.96
CA PRO A 152 20.51 1.64 7.63
C PRO A 152 20.18 2.78 8.58
N ILE A 153 18.94 2.82 9.12
CA ILE A 153 18.54 3.88 10.05
C ILE A 153 19.31 3.82 11.37
N THR A 154 19.64 2.60 11.87
CA THR A 154 20.42 2.48 13.10
C THR A 154 21.83 3.02 12.90
N LEU A 155 22.46 2.68 11.77
CA LEU A 155 23.78 3.19 11.41
C LEU A 155 23.80 4.72 11.29
N LEU A 156 22.72 5.30 10.74
CA LEU A 156 22.60 6.75 10.62
C LEU A 156 22.41 7.41 11.98
N VAL A 157 21.52 6.88 12.83
CA VAL A 157 21.28 7.42 14.18
C VAL A 157 22.54 7.32 15.03
N ASP A 158 23.24 6.19 15.00
CA ASP A 158 24.52 6.01 15.68
C ASP A 158 25.59 7.01 15.21
N ALA A 159 25.66 7.27 13.91
CA ALA A 159 26.59 8.25 13.36
C ALA A 159 26.26 9.68 13.84
N ILE A 160 24.98 10.04 13.86
CA ILE A 160 24.51 11.35 14.33
C ILE A 160 24.81 11.55 15.81
N ILE A 161 24.45 10.58 16.66
CA ILE A 161 24.65 10.68 18.13
C ILE A 161 26.13 10.75 18.48
N ASN A 162 26.97 10.01 17.76
CA ASN A 162 28.41 10.00 17.98
C ASN A 162 29.16 11.11 17.22
N ASN A 163 28.45 12.08 16.63
CA ASN A 163 29.00 13.22 15.88
C ASN A 163 30.00 12.80 14.78
N LYS A 164 29.69 11.69 14.07
CA LYS A 164 30.50 11.24 12.94
C LYS A 164 30.09 12.02 11.70
N ASP A 165 31.06 12.49 10.91
CA ASP A 165 30.82 13.23 9.66
C ASP A 165 30.87 12.34 8.43
N ASP A 166 31.40 11.11 8.55
CA ASP A 166 31.45 10.15 7.47
C ASP A 166 30.20 9.26 7.47
N TYR A 167 29.41 9.39 6.41
CA TYR A 167 28.17 8.64 6.15
C TYR A 167 28.30 7.71 4.95
N SER A 168 29.51 7.53 4.39
CA SER A 168 29.74 6.80 3.13
C SER A 168 29.37 5.31 3.21
N ASN A 169 29.43 4.73 4.41
CA ASN A 169 29.17 3.32 4.66
C ASN A 169 27.69 3.02 5.05
N ILE A 170 26.81 4.03 5.05
CA ILE A 170 25.40 3.83 5.41
C ILE A 170 24.62 3.48 4.15
N PRO A 171 24.13 2.25 3.99
CA PRO A 171 23.51 1.82 2.76
C PRO A 171 22.23 2.60 2.44
N GLY A 172 22.04 2.97 1.17
CA GLY A 172 20.83 3.66 0.71
C GLY A 172 20.67 5.09 1.20
N LEU A 173 21.64 5.61 1.97
CA LEU A 173 21.61 7.00 2.42
C LEU A 173 21.81 7.96 1.26
N ILE A 174 21.07 9.04 1.28
CA ILE A 174 21.16 10.15 0.36
C ILE A 174 21.33 11.42 1.18
N LYS A 175 22.40 12.17 0.93
CA LYS A 175 22.74 13.41 1.62
C LYS A 175 23.12 14.50 0.61
N LYS A 176 22.62 15.70 0.81
CA LYS A 176 23.07 16.87 0.06
C LYS A 176 24.49 17.24 0.48
N ILE A 177 25.39 17.41 -0.49
CA ILE A 177 26.80 17.79 -0.28
C ILE A 177 27.14 19.13 -0.97
N GLY A 178 26.18 19.74 -1.70
CA GLY A 178 26.30 20.99 -2.39
C GLY A 178 25.04 21.31 -3.19
N HIS A 179 24.98 22.46 -3.82
CA HIS A 179 23.84 22.81 -4.68
C HIS A 179 23.68 21.78 -5.79
N LYS A 180 22.54 21.08 -5.82
CA LYS A 180 22.24 19.98 -6.75
C LYS A 180 23.30 18.87 -6.80
N LYS A 181 24.05 18.68 -5.70
CA LYS A 181 25.04 17.61 -5.56
C LYS A 181 24.69 16.74 -4.35
N TYR A 182 24.68 15.43 -4.55
CA TYR A 182 24.25 14.46 -3.55
C TYR A 182 25.27 13.34 -3.41
N LEU A 183 25.54 12.95 -2.17
CA LEU A 183 26.09 11.65 -1.84
C LEU A 183 24.94 10.66 -1.93
N ILE A 184 25.04 9.64 -2.75
CA ILE A 184 24.07 8.56 -2.89
C ILE A 184 24.78 7.25 -2.67
N ASN A 185 24.56 6.67 -1.51
CA ASN A 185 25.19 5.40 -1.18
C ASN A 185 24.46 4.24 -1.88
N GLN A 186 25.22 3.20 -2.20
CA GLN A 186 24.63 1.98 -2.76
C GLN A 186 23.61 1.39 -1.77
N LYS A 187 22.50 0.88 -2.26
CA LYS A 187 21.52 0.18 -1.40
C LYS A 187 22.18 -1.06 -0.77
N SER A 188 21.75 -1.39 0.44
CA SER A 188 22.18 -2.64 1.08
C SER A 188 21.77 -3.86 0.28
N GLU A 189 22.49 -4.95 0.45
CA GLU A 189 21.99 -6.27 0.10
C GLU A 189 20.67 -6.52 0.85
N LYS A 190 19.80 -7.35 0.25
CA LYS A 190 18.51 -7.67 0.85
C LYS A 190 18.71 -8.51 2.10
N HIS A 191 18.21 -8.04 3.24
CA HIS A 191 18.33 -8.73 4.51
C HIS A 191 17.55 -10.04 4.56
N ASP A 192 18.00 -10.99 5.39
CA ASP A 192 17.16 -12.10 5.80
C ASP A 192 15.99 -11.56 6.67
N VAL A 193 14.79 -11.73 6.16
CA VAL A 193 13.58 -11.25 6.84
C VAL A 193 13.29 -11.95 8.17
N ASN A 194 13.96 -13.09 8.45
CA ASN A 194 13.85 -13.80 9.73
C ASN A 194 14.68 -13.16 10.85
N LEU A 195 15.68 -12.35 10.49
CA LEU A 195 16.54 -11.66 11.44
C LEU A 195 15.98 -10.28 11.84
N LEU A 196 14.92 -9.83 11.19
CA LEU A 196 14.27 -8.57 11.57
C LEU A 196 13.61 -8.71 12.95
N PRO A 197 13.70 -7.68 13.80
CA PRO A 197 12.98 -7.66 15.06
C PRO A 197 11.47 -7.61 14.84
N ARG A 198 10.71 -7.86 15.91
CA ARG A 198 9.26 -7.72 15.88
C ARG A 198 8.86 -6.28 15.58
N PRO A 199 7.77 -6.05 14.84
CA PRO A 199 7.19 -4.73 14.74
C PRO A 199 6.87 -4.18 16.13
N ALA A 200 7.34 -2.97 16.45
CA ALA A 200 7.15 -2.34 17.77
C ALA A 200 5.70 -1.86 17.97
N ARG A 201 4.74 -2.78 17.97
CA ARG A 201 3.31 -2.47 18.14
C ARG A 201 2.97 -1.86 19.51
N HIS A 202 3.81 -2.05 20.49
CA HIS A 202 3.67 -1.45 21.81
C HIS A 202 3.92 0.07 21.81
N LEU A 203 4.56 0.61 20.77
CA LEU A 203 4.78 2.05 20.61
C LEU A 203 3.63 2.77 19.89
N VAL A 204 2.59 2.05 19.47
CA VAL A 204 1.42 2.64 18.82
C VAL A 204 0.15 2.38 19.62
N ASN A 205 -0.81 3.30 19.53
CA ASN A 205 -2.11 3.17 20.17
C ASN A 205 -3.01 2.21 19.35
N MET A 206 -2.81 0.89 19.52
CA MET A 206 -3.59 -0.13 18.82
C MET A 206 -5.09 0.01 19.07
N GLU A 207 -5.52 0.38 20.28
CA GLU A 207 -6.94 0.56 20.62
C GLU A 207 -7.60 1.68 19.83
N ALA A 208 -6.88 2.77 19.54
CA ALA A 208 -7.40 3.84 18.70
C ALA A 208 -7.64 3.38 17.25
N TYR A 209 -6.73 2.59 16.68
CA TYR A 209 -6.95 1.98 15.36
C TYR A 209 -8.15 1.04 15.37
N PHE A 210 -8.31 0.21 16.38
CA PHE A 210 -9.44 -0.71 16.51
C PHE A 210 -10.77 0.02 16.64
N LYS A 211 -10.79 1.13 17.40
CA LYS A 211 -11.97 1.97 17.55
C LYS A 211 -12.41 2.62 16.24
N ILE A 212 -11.48 3.05 15.41
CA ILE A 212 -11.77 3.62 14.09
C ILE A 212 -12.30 2.54 13.15
N GLY A 213 -11.72 1.33 13.16
CA GLY A 213 -12.20 0.19 12.38
C GLY A 213 -12.05 0.31 10.87
N ALA A 214 -11.21 1.23 10.38
CA ALA A 214 -11.02 1.50 8.95
C ALA A 214 -9.87 0.68 8.35
N PHE A 215 -10.00 -0.65 8.35
CA PHE A 215 -8.96 -1.60 7.92
C PHE A 215 -8.83 -1.74 6.40
N GLN A 216 -7.79 -2.47 5.95
CA GLN A 216 -7.53 -2.70 4.53
C GLN A 216 -8.65 -3.48 3.85
N SER A 217 -9.17 -4.54 4.46
CA SER A 217 -10.37 -5.22 3.96
C SER A 217 -11.63 -4.50 4.43
N ALA A 218 -12.48 -4.12 3.49
CA ALA A 218 -13.81 -3.56 3.78
C ALA A 218 -14.80 -4.59 4.35
N LYS A 219 -14.46 -5.89 4.30
CA LYS A 219 -15.29 -7.00 4.79
C LYS A 219 -14.66 -7.67 6.03
N ALA A 220 -13.91 -6.90 6.83
CA ALA A 220 -13.33 -7.40 8.07
C ALA A 220 -14.41 -8.02 8.98
N ARG A 221 -14.09 -9.15 9.59
CA ARG A 221 -14.97 -9.92 10.49
C ARG A 221 -14.80 -9.55 11.95
N SER A 222 -13.78 -8.75 12.25
CA SER A 222 -13.49 -8.21 13.57
C SER A 222 -13.10 -6.75 13.46
N ASN A 223 -13.33 -6.00 14.54
CA ASN A 223 -12.77 -4.66 14.71
C ASN A 223 -11.37 -4.68 15.35
N ARG A 224 -10.84 -5.86 15.68
CA ARG A 224 -9.49 -6.05 16.22
C ARG A 224 -8.65 -6.83 15.22
N VAL A 225 -8.08 -6.08 14.27
CA VAL A 225 -7.35 -6.63 13.11
C VAL A 225 -5.86 -6.52 13.31
N LEU A 226 -5.15 -7.64 13.13
CA LEU A 226 -3.69 -7.68 13.06
C LEU A 226 -3.22 -7.68 11.61
N SER A 227 -2.45 -6.68 11.22
CA SER A 227 -1.74 -6.67 9.94
C SER A 227 -0.40 -7.40 10.08
N VAL A 228 -0.14 -8.36 9.19
CA VAL A 228 1.08 -9.18 9.18
C VAL A 228 1.67 -9.22 7.77
N MET A 229 2.99 -9.31 7.66
CA MET A 229 3.71 -9.55 6.42
C MET A 229 4.62 -10.77 6.58
N CYS A 230 4.38 -11.79 5.77
CA CYS A 230 5.12 -13.05 5.78
C CYS A 230 6.34 -13.03 4.85
N SER A 231 6.31 -12.19 3.82
CA SER A 231 7.31 -12.17 2.77
C SER A 231 7.55 -10.77 2.22
N ARG A 232 8.71 -10.59 1.59
CA ARG A 232 9.07 -9.40 0.82
C ARG A 232 9.52 -9.78 -0.58
N GLY A 233 9.05 -9.08 -1.58
CA GLY A 233 9.40 -9.28 -2.98
C GLY A 233 8.27 -9.86 -3.82
N CYS A 234 8.37 -9.64 -5.15
CA CYS A 234 7.41 -10.15 -6.11
C CYS A 234 8.14 -10.49 -7.42
N PRO A 235 8.00 -11.72 -7.98
CA PRO A 235 8.72 -12.12 -9.19
C PRO A 235 8.13 -11.49 -10.47
N GLU A 236 7.03 -10.80 -10.35
CA GLU A 236 6.36 -10.16 -11.48
C GLU A 236 7.03 -8.82 -11.84
N LYS A 237 6.82 -8.38 -13.10
CA LYS A 237 7.43 -7.17 -13.65
C LYS A 237 6.36 -6.22 -14.19
N CYS A 238 5.25 -6.09 -13.45
CA CYS A 238 4.16 -5.20 -13.85
C CYS A 238 4.66 -3.75 -13.97
N THR A 239 4.34 -3.10 -15.09
CA THR A 239 4.90 -1.79 -15.44
C THR A 239 4.50 -0.65 -14.49
N PHE A 240 3.39 -0.80 -13.79
CA PHE A 240 2.88 0.19 -12.83
C PHE A 240 3.34 -0.04 -11.38
N CYS A 241 3.94 -1.20 -11.09
CA CYS A 241 4.17 -1.64 -9.72
C CYS A 241 5.56 -1.26 -9.20
N THR A 242 5.63 -0.76 -7.99
CA THR A 242 6.88 -0.37 -7.31
C THR A 242 7.52 -1.51 -6.51
N THR A 243 6.82 -2.61 -6.26
CA THR A 243 7.29 -3.73 -5.43
C THR A 243 8.64 -4.30 -5.89
N PRO A 244 8.89 -4.59 -7.20
CA PRO A 244 10.17 -5.12 -7.62
C PRO A 244 11.34 -4.16 -7.40
N GLN A 245 11.10 -2.86 -7.45
CA GLN A 245 12.10 -1.83 -7.20
C GLN A 245 12.42 -1.71 -5.71
N MET A 246 11.41 -1.85 -4.86
CA MET A 246 11.54 -1.75 -3.40
C MET A 246 12.12 -3.02 -2.79
N TRP A 247 11.47 -4.15 -3.02
CA TRP A 247 11.78 -5.43 -2.37
C TRP A 247 12.60 -6.40 -3.21
N GLY A 248 12.75 -6.14 -4.53
CA GLY A 248 13.34 -7.05 -5.49
C GLY A 248 12.39 -8.12 -6.01
N SER A 249 12.87 -8.90 -6.99
CA SER A 249 12.12 -9.98 -7.63
C SER A 249 12.21 -11.32 -6.89
N ASN A 250 13.22 -11.51 -6.04
CA ASN A 250 13.36 -12.70 -5.21
C ASN A 250 12.46 -12.56 -3.98
N VAL A 251 11.55 -13.51 -3.81
CA VAL A 251 10.64 -13.51 -2.66
C VAL A 251 11.35 -14.12 -1.46
N ARG A 252 11.54 -13.32 -0.42
CA ARG A 252 12.12 -13.73 0.86
C ARG A 252 11.02 -13.98 1.86
N TRP A 253 10.88 -15.21 2.33
CA TRP A 253 9.87 -15.64 3.27
C TRP A 253 10.43 -15.75 4.68
N ARG A 254 9.63 -15.33 5.64
CA ARG A 254 9.83 -15.66 7.05
C ARG A 254 9.47 -17.13 7.27
N THR A 255 10.14 -17.80 8.20
CA THR A 255 9.73 -19.16 8.59
C THR A 255 8.33 -19.14 9.21
N THR A 256 7.60 -20.25 9.05
CA THR A 256 6.26 -20.37 9.65
C THR A 256 6.30 -20.17 11.17
N ASP A 257 7.33 -20.69 11.85
CA ASP A 257 7.50 -20.52 13.29
C ASP A 257 7.72 -19.05 13.66
N ASN A 258 8.56 -18.32 12.89
CA ASN A 258 8.78 -16.89 13.11
C ASN A 258 7.48 -16.09 12.98
N ILE A 259 6.65 -16.38 11.94
CA ILE A 259 5.37 -15.73 11.71
C ILE A 259 4.37 -16.08 12.82
N MET A 260 4.23 -17.34 13.15
CA MET A 260 3.23 -17.80 14.13
C MET A 260 3.57 -17.37 15.55
N THR A 261 4.84 -17.24 15.90
CA THR A 261 5.25 -16.68 17.20
C THR A 261 4.82 -15.23 17.32
N GLU A 262 5.06 -14.39 16.30
CA GLU A 262 4.55 -13.00 16.26
C GLU A 262 3.02 -12.98 16.42
N ILE A 263 2.32 -13.74 15.60
CA ILE A 263 0.86 -13.74 15.60
C ILE A 263 0.31 -14.13 17.00
N LYS A 264 0.82 -15.21 17.61
CA LYS A 264 0.33 -15.68 18.91
C LYS A 264 0.56 -14.66 20.03
N GLU A 265 1.75 -14.08 20.09
CA GLU A 265 2.09 -13.02 21.05
C GLU A 265 1.17 -11.80 20.90
N ASP A 266 0.92 -11.35 19.66
CA ASP A 266 0.07 -10.19 19.40
C ASP A 266 -1.43 -10.50 19.58
N VAL A 267 -1.87 -11.71 19.26
CA VAL A 267 -3.24 -12.17 19.52
C VAL A 267 -3.55 -12.12 21.02
N GLU A 268 -2.66 -12.63 21.85
CA GLU A 268 -2.81 -12.59 23.29
C GLU A 268 -2.75 -11.14 23.84
N LYS A 269 -1.72 -10.39 23.43
CA LYS A 269 -1.46 -9.05 23.94
C LYS A 269 -2.56 -8.04 23.58
N PHE A 270 -3.09 -8.11 22.36
CA PHE A 270 -4.04 -7.12 21.82
C PHE A 270 -5.45 -7.68 21.62
N ASN A 271 -5.74 -8.92 22.08
CA ASN A 271 -7.03 -9.57 21.91
C ASN A 271 -7.52 -9.53 20.45
N ILE A 272 -6.67 -9.96 19.51
CA ILE A 272 -6.92 -9.90 18.07
C ILE A 272 -8.03 -10.90 17.70
N GLY A 273 -8.95 -10.45 16.84
CA GLY A 273 -10.04 -11.27 16.31
C GLY A 273 -9.94 -11.59 14.82
N GLU A 274 -8.98 -11.00 14.08
CA GLU A 274 -8.77 -11.26 12.67
C GLU A 274 -7.34 -10.93 12.26
N ILE A 275 -6.83 -11.66 11.23
CA ILE A 275 -5.50 -11.43 10.66
C ILE A 275 -5.65 -10.98 9.19
N GLN A 276 -4.94 -9.92 8.79
CA GLN A 276 -4.84 -9.48 7.40
C GLN A 276 -3.39 -9.54 6.92
N PHE A 277 -3.12 -10.40 5.91
CA PHE A 277 -1.79 -10.54 5.33
C PHE A 277 -1.56 -9.47 4.25
N LEU A 278 -0.56 -8.61 4.47
CA LEU A 278 -0.24 -7.48 3.59
C LEU A 278 0.86 -7.79 2.57
N ASP A 279 1.12 -9.06 2.33
CA ASP A 279 2.11 -9.52 1.36
C ASP A 279 1.77 -9.05 -0.05
N ASP A 280 2.79 -8.76 -0.86
CA ASP A 280 2.62 -8.40 -2.27
C ASP A 280 2.05 -9.56 -3.11
N THR A 281 2.37 -10.81 -2.71
CA THR A 281 1.82 -12.02 -3.34
C THR A 281 1.98 -13.23 -2.44
N LEU A 282 1.07 -13.40 -1.49
CA LEU A 282 1.10 -14.48 -0.49
C LEU A 282 1.10 -15.88 -1.13
N THR A 283 0.46 -16.05 -2.28
CA THR A 283 0.26 -17.37 -2.93
C THR A 283 1.44 -17.83 -3.79
N VAL A 284 2.52 -17.05 -3.89
CA VAL A 284 3.66 -17.37 -4.77
C VAL A 284 4.41 -18.65 -4.34
N ASN A 285 4.53 -18.90 -3.04
CA ASN A 285 5.20 -20.08 -2.49
C ASN A 285 4.17 -21.02 -1.83
N LYS A 286 3.71 -22.01 -2.59
CA LYS A 286 2.67 -22.94 -2.11
C LYS A 286 3.11 -23.75 -0.88
N LYS A 287 4.40 -24.13 -0.76
CA LYS A 287 4.89 -24.92 0.38
C LYS A 287 4.73 -24.14 1.69
N ASN A 288 5.20 -22.89 1.68
CA ASN A 288 5.10 -22.02 2.85
C ASN A 288 3.62 -21.67 3.15
N LEU A 289 2.82 -21.46 2.11
CA LEU A 289 1.39 -21.19 2.26
C LEU A 289 0.65 -22.36 2.91
N TYR A 290 0.90 -23.61 2.50
CA TYR A 290 0.31 -24.79 3.14
C TYR A 290 0.70 -24.92 4.61
N ALA A 291 1.99 -24.71 4.93
CA ALA A 291 2.47 -24.76 6.30
C ALA A 291 1.81 -23.68 7.17
N LEU A 292 1.76 -22.44 6.65
CA LEU A 292 1.12 -21.31 7.33
C LEU A 292 -0.39 -21.54 7.54
N SER A 293 -1.12 -21.96 6.49
CA SER A 293 -2.56 -22.23 6.58
C SER A 293 -2.88 -23.28 7.62
N LYS A 294 -2.08 -24.36 7.69
CA LYS A 294 -2.25 -25.41 8.70
C LYS A 294 -2.10 -24.87 10.13
N GLU A 295 -1.11 -24.04 10.38
CA GLU A 295 -0.89 -23.47 11.72
C GLU A 295 -1.96 -22.41 12.08
N LEU A 296 -2.41 -21.61 11.13
CA LEU A 296 -3.50 -20.66 11.31
C LEU A 296 -4.81 -21.37 11.62
N GLY A 297 -5.10 -22.53 11.01
CA GLY A 297 -6.27 -23.35 11.30
C GLY A 297 -6.31 -23.81 12.76
N LYS A 298 -5.16 -24.10 13.37
CA LYS A 298 -5.09 -24.43 14.81
C LYS A 298 -5.39 -23.23 15.71
N LEU A 299 -5.10 -22.00 15.23
CA LEU A 299 -5.40 -20.78 15.96
C LEU A 299 -6.90 -20.43 15.93
N GLY A 300 -7.62 -20.86 14.89
CA GLY A 300 -9.07 -20.68 14.76
C GLY A 300 -9.53 -19.25 14.47
N LEU A 301 -8.63 -18.33 14.11
CA LEU A 301 -8.99 -16.96 13.75
C LEU A 301 -9.25 -16.81 12.24
N PRO A 302 -10.25 -16.01 11.86
CA PRO A 302 -10.44 -15.65 10.46
C PRO A 302 -9.27 -14.81 9.94
N TRP A 303 -8.93 -15.03 8.67
CA TRP A 303 -7.91 -14.22 8.01
C TRP A 303 -8.22 -13.98 6.55
N CYS A 304 -7.59 -12.97 5.95
CA CYS A 304 -7.75 -12.66 4.53
C CYS A 304 -6.48 -12.09 3.90
N THR A 305 -6.49 -12.02 2.56
CA THR A 305 -5.46 -11.35 1.76
C THR A 305 -6.07 -10.11 1.12
N PRO A 306 -6.05 -8.94 1.78
CA PRO A 306 -6.63 -7.72 1.21
C PRO A 306 -5.82 -7.17 0.03
N ASN A 307 -4.52 -7.48 -0.04
CA ASN A 307 -3.67 -7.19 -1.19
C ASN A 307 -3.90 -8.22 -2.30
N GLY A 308 -3.69 -7.81 -3.54
CA GLY A 308 -3.96 -8.66 -4.69
C GLY A 308 -2.95 -9.81 -4.84
N THR A 309 -3.44 -11.02 -4.88
CA THR A 309 -2.66 -12.20 -5.27
C THR A 309 -2.74 -12.43 -6.78
N LYS A 310 -1.72 -13.02 -7.39
CA LYS A 310 -1.74 -13.34 -8.81
C LYS A 310 -2.72 -14.47 -9.12
N VAL A 311 -3.55 -14.27 -10.13
CA VAL A 311 -4.64 -15.18 -10.50
C VAL A 311 -4.15 -16.56 -10.92
N ASN A 312 -3.08 -16.63 -11.71
CA ASN A 312 -2.64 -17.84 -12.40
C ASN A 312 -1.45 -18.58 -11.75
N TYR A 313 -1.21 -18.35 -10.44
CA TYR A 313 -0.26 -19.19 -9.72
C TYR A 313 -0.79 -20.58 -9.46
N HIS A 314 0.08 -21.59 -9.64
CA HIS A 314 -0.18 -22.99 -9.28
C HIS A 314 -1.46 -23.60 -9.89
N LEU A 315 -1.82 -23.25 -11.12
CA LEU A 315 -3.07 -23.64 -11.78
C LEU A 315 -3.45 -25.13 -11.65
N LYS A 316 -2.45 -26.04 -11.67
CA LYS A 316 -2.68 -27.49 -11.57
C LYS A 316 -3.15 -27.96 -10.19
N VAL A 317 -2.80 -27.24 -9.12
CA VAL A 317 -3.12 -27.56 -7.72
C VAL A 317 -3.82 -26.40 -7.01
N GLN A 318 -4.40 -25.49 -7.79
CA GLN A 318 -4.97 -24.25 -7.24
C GLN A 318 -6.22 -24.52 -6.39
N GLN A 319 -7.02 -25.54 -6.75
CA GLN A 319 -8.20 -25.94 -5.96
C GLN A 319 -7.78 -26.41 -4.57
N GLU A 320 -6.80 -27.30 -4.51
CA GLU A 320 -6.27 -27.84 -3.26
C GLU A 320 -5.62 -26.73 -2.41
N MET A 321 -4.93 -25.81 -3.06
CA MET A 321 -4.31 -24.65 -2.41
C MET A 321 -5.38 -23.75 -1.77
N TYR A 322 -6.43 -23.42 -2.50
CA TYR A 322 -7.53 -22.60 -1.97
C TYR A 322 -8.31 -23.31 -0.88
N GLN A 323 -8.49 -24.64 -1.01
CA GLN A 323 -9.10 -25.44 0.05
C GLN A 323 -8.27 -25.40 1.34
N ALA A 324 -6.96 -25.56 1.25
CA ALA A 324 -6.06 -25.49 2.40
C ALA A 324 -6.07 -24.09 3.05
N MET A 325 -6.20 -23.03 2.27
CA MET A 325 -6.37 -21.66 2.79
C MET A 325 -7.69 -21.55 3.57
N ALA A 326 -8.80 -22.00 2.98
CA ALA A 326 -10.12 -21.95 3.60
C ALA A 326 -10.19 -22.79 4.88
N ASP A 327 -9.64 -24.02 4.87
CA ASP A 327 -9.54 -24.89 6.04
C ASP A 327 -8.68 -24.25 7.14
N GLY A 328 -7.70 -23.43 6.75
CA GLY A 328 -6.89 -22.61 7.64
C GLY A 328 -7.55 -21.33 8.14
N GLY A 329 -8.84 -21.07 7.80
CA GLY A 329 -9.59 -19.90 8.25
C GLY A 329 -9.60 -18.71 7.28
N CYS A 330 -9.06 -18.87 6.05
CA CYS A 330 -9.13 -17.81 5.04
C CYS A 330 -10.58 -17.61 4.57
N TYR A 331 -11.16 -16.47 4.87
CA TYR A 331 -12.53 -16.17 4.46
C TYR A 331 -12.63 -15.37 3.17
N GLN A 332 -11.55 -14.68 2.77
CA GLN A 332 -11.51 -13.84 1.57
C GLN A 332 -10.14 -13.87 0.91
N ILE A 333 -10.13 -14.05 -0.40
CA ILE A 333 -8.96 -13.84 -1.26
C ILE A 333 -9.19 -12.68 -2.20
N THR A 334 -8.16 -11.86 -2.42
CA THR A 334 -8.16 -10.81 -3.42
C THR A 334 -7.34 -11.24 -4.62
N LEU A 335 -7.93 -11.21 -5.81
CA LEU A 335 -7.28 -11.56 -7.07
C LEU A 335 -6.97 -10.29 -7.88
N ALA A 336 -5.70 -10.08 -8.21
CA ALA A 336 -5.23 -8.95 -8.99
C ALA A 336 -5.36 -9.24 -10.50
N CYS A 337 -6.53 -8.93 -11.07
CA CYS A 337 -6.82 -9.16 -12.48
C CYS A 337 -6.27 -8.04 -13.37
N GLU A 338 -6.36 -6.80 -12.92
CA GLU A 338 -5.88 -5.54 -13.50
C GLU A 338 -6.60 -5.11 -14.78
N SER A 339 -6.76 -5.97 -15.80
CA SER A 339 -7.49 -5.67 -17.03
C SER A 339 -8.28 -6.87 -17.53
N GLY A 340 -9.40 -6.61 -18.19
CA GLY A 340 -10.21 -7.59 -18.93
C GLY A 340 -9.77 -7.74 -20.39
N ASN A 341 -8.57 -7.27 -20.74
CA ASN A 341 -8.05 -7.29 -22.10
C ASN A 341 -6.68 -7.96 -22.15
N GLN A 342 -6.53 -8.98 -23.01
CA GLN A 342 -5.27 -9.73 -23.09
C GLN A 342 -4.12 -8.86 -23.63
N ARG A 343 -4.39 -7.97 -24.61
CA ARG A 343 -3.37 -7.04 -25.12
C ARG A 343 -2.89 -6.09 -24.00
N VAL A 344 -3.80 -5.51 -23.25
CA VAL A 344 -3.46 -4.61 -22.14
C VAL A 344 -2.63 -5.34 -21.09
N LEU A 345 -2.99 -6.57 -20.73
CA LEU A 345 -2.24 -7.40 -19.77
C LEU A 345 -0.83 -7.71 -20.26
N ASN A 346 -0.65 -8.01 -21.55
CA ASN A 346 0.64 -8.39 -22.13
C ASN A 346 1.52 -7.17 -22.43
N ASP A 347 0.98 -6.21 -23.19
CA ASP A 347 1.76 -5.18 -23.86
C ASP A 347 1.91 -3.91 -23.01
N LEU A 348 0.88 -3.57 -22.21
CA LEU A 348 0.91 -2.35 -21.39
C LEU A 348 1.33 -2.66 -19.93
N ILE A 349 0.82 -3.74 -19.36
CA ILE A 349 1.03 -4.08 -17.94
C ILE A 349 2.22 -5.02 -17.75
N ASN A 350 2.53 -5.90 -18.71
CA ASN A 350 3.47 -7.01 -18.55
C ASN A 350 3.10 -7.94 -17.37
N LYS A 351 1.80 -8.25 -17.23
CA LYS A 351 1.26 -9.02 -16.10
C LYS A 351 1.56 -10.52 -16.21
N ARG A 352 1.77 -11.06 -17.44
CA ARG A 352 1.89 -12.49 -17.71
C ARG A 352 0.71 -13.29 -17.13
N LEU A 353 -0.50 -12.78 -17.34
CA LEU A 353 -1.75 -13.38 -16.95
C LEU A 353 -2.52 -13.79 -18.21
N ASP A 354 -2.85 -15.08 -18.34
CA ASP A 354 -3.84 -15.55 -19.31
C ASP A 354 -5.23 -15.20 -18.78
N LEU A 355 -5.95 -14.35 -19.53
CA LEU A 355 -7.28 -13.86 -19.16
C LEU A 355 -8.27 -15.01 -18.96
N ASN A 356 -8.14 -16.12 -19.72
CA ASN A 356 -8.98 -17.30 -19.57
C ASN A 356 -8.83 -17.99 -18.20
N SER A 357 -7.78 -17.71 -17.44
CA SER A 357 -7.60 -18.26 -16.10
C SER A 357 -8.40 -17.54 -15.00
N VAL A 358 -8.98 -16.37 -15.29
CA VAL A 358 -9.63 -15.53 -14.27
C VAL A 358 -10.91 -16.18 -13.74
N TYR A 359 -11.85 -16.52 -14.62
CA TYR A 359 -13.11 -17.16 -14.20
C TYR A 359 -12.88 -18.48 -13.45
N PRO A 360 -12.06 -19.43 -13.95
CA PRO A 360 -11.76 -20.65 -13.20
C PRO A 360 -11.13 -20.40 -11.82
N ALA A 361 -10.28 -19.38 -11.68
CA ALA A 361 -9.68 -19.06 -10.38
C ALA A 361 -10.73 -18.55 -9.37
N ILE A 362 -11.66 -17.70 -9.83
CA ILE A 362 -12.78 -17.22 -9.01
C ILE A 362 -13.65 -18.39 -8.57
N GLU A 363 -14.03 -19.29 -9.49
CA GLU A 363 -14.85 -20.46 -9.20
C GLU A 363 -14.19 -21.40 -8.19
N ARG A 364 -12.88 -21.67 -8.36
CA ARG A 364 -12.12 -22.52 -7.42
C ARG A 364 -12.09 -21.93 -6.01
N ALA A 365 -11.86 -20.62 -5.88
CA ALA A 365 -11.84 -19.96 -4.59
C ALA A 365 -13.23 -19.99 -3.92
N LYS A 366 -14.30 -19.75 -4.68
CA LYS A 366 -15.69 -19.84 -4.19
C LYS A 366 -16.07 -21.27 -3.82
N LYS A 367 -15.62 -22.28 -4.59
CA LYS A 367 -15.83 -23.69 -4.26
C LYS A 367 -15.14 -24.09 -2.94
N ALA A 368 -14.00 -23.48 -2.62
CA ALA A 368 -13.34 -23.64 -1.34
C ALA A 368 -14.05 -22.91 -0.17
N GLY A 369 -15.12 -22.14 -0.45
CA GLY A 369 -15.88 -21.39 0.56
C GLY A 369 -15.37 -19.97 0.85
N MET A 370 -14.39 -19.48 0.09
CA MET A 370 -13.88 -18.12 0.25
C MET A 370 -14.72 -17.09 -0.52
N LEU A 371 -14.81 -15.88 0.02
CA LEU A 371 -15.23 -14.70 -0.73
C LEU A 371 -14.09 -14.28 -1.67
N VAL A 372 -14.44 -13.82 -2.87
CA VAL A 372 -13.48 -13.35 -3.87
C VAL A 372 -13.67 -11.87 -4.13
N HIS A 373 -12.61 -11.11 -3.88
CA HIS A 373 -12.50 -9.72 -4.33
C HIS A 373 -11.58 -9.65 -5.55
N THR A 374 -11.87 -8.77 -6.53
CA THR A 374 -11.00 -8.57 -7.69
C THR A 374 -10.65 -7.11 -7.89
N PHE A 375 -9.35 -6.83 -8.21
CA PHE A 375 -8.86 -5.50 -8.55
C PHE A 375 -8.78 -5.31 -10.06
N TRP A 376 -9.19 -4.11 -10.50
CA TRP A 376 -9.15 -3.65 -11.87
C TRP A 376 -8.62 -2.22 -11.94
N ILE A 377 -7.73 -1.95 -12.88
CA ILE A 377 -7.13 -0.62 -13.08
C ILE A 377 -7.47 -0.18 -14.51
N LEU A 378 -7.94 1.05 -14.65
CA LEU A 378 -8.34 1.66 -15.92
C LEU A 378 -7.43 2.85 -16.24
N GLY A 379 -7.21 3.10 -17.53
CA GLY A 379 -6.51 4.28 -18.03
C GLY A 379 -5.01 4.10 -18.16
N TYR A 380 -4.55 2.94 -18.62
CA TYR A 380 -3.14 2.74 -18.99
C TYR A 380 -2.78 3.57 -20.23
N PRO A 381 -1.57 4.19 -20.30
CA PRO A 381 -1.11 4.84 -21.52
C PRO A 381 -1.14 3.89 -22.71
N GLY A 382 -1.94 4.22 -23.73
CA GLY A 382 -2.17 3.39 -24.91
C GLY A 382 -3.30 2.36 -24.78
N GLU A 383 -4.04 2.36 -23.67
CA GLU A 383 -5.32 1.63 -23.55
C GLU A 383 -6.41 2.44 -24.25
N THR A 384 -7.18 1.80 -25.13
CA THR A 384 -8.27 2.45 -25.85
C THR A 384 -9.56 2.49 -25.05
N TYR A 385 -10.46 3.39 -25.38
CA TYR A 385 -11.79 3.47 -24.75
C TYR A 385 -12.54 2.13 -24.82
N GLU A 386 -12.48 1.43 -25.95
CA GLU A 386 -13.11 0.12 -26.11
C GLU A 386 -12.52 -0.92 -25.16
N GLU A 387 -11.21 -0.92 -24.96
CA GLU A 387 -10.53 -1.83 -24.02
C GLU A 387 -10.89 -1.53 -22.56
N ILE A 388 -11.09 -0.25 -22.21
CA ILE A 388 -11.62 0.15 -20.91
C ILE A 388 -13.02 -0.44 -20.72
N GLN A 389 -13.91 -0.32 -21.71
CA GLN A 389 -15.26 -0.90 -21.67
C GLN A 389 -15.23 -2.41 -21.54
N ASN A 390 -14.33 -3.08 -22.30
CA ASN A 390 -14.15 -4.53 -22.23
C ASN A 390 -13.72 -4.96 -20.82
N THR A 391 -12.82 -4.22 -20.18
CA THR A 391 -12.39 -4.47 -18.79
C THR A 391 -13.57 -4.33 -17.81
N VAL A 392 -14.38 -3.28 -17.96
CA VAL A 392 -15.58 -3.07 -17.13
C VAL A 392 -16.57 -4.22 -17.30
N ASN A 393 -16.87 -4.60 -18.54
CA ASN A 393 -17.81 -5.70 -18.84
C ASN A 393 -17.30 -7.03 -18.31
N PHE A 394 -16.01 -7.32 -18.48
CA PHE A 394 -15.38 -8.55 -17.97
C PHE A 394 -15.50 -8.64 -16.45
N ALA A 395 -15.18 -7.55 -15.74
CA ALA A 395 -15.25 -7.48 -14.28
C ALA A 395 -16.69 -7.70 -13.78
N MET A 396 -17.67 -7.02 -14.38
CA MET A 396 -19.08 -7.13 -14.01
C MET A 396 -19.64 -8.54 -14.21
N ASN A 397 -19.11 -9.30 -15.17
CA ASN A 397 -19.52 -10.67 -15.44
C ASN A 397 -18.62 -11.73 -14.78
N SER A 398 -17.59 -11.34 -14.02
CA SER A 398 -16.59 -12.24 -13.44
C SER A 398 -17.13 -13.24 -12.42
N GLY A 399 -18.29 -12.95 -11.82
CA GLY A 399 -18.85 -13.77 -10.73
C GLY A 399 -18.15 -13.57 -9.38
N ALA A 400 -17.22 -12.64 -9.26
CA ALA A 400 -16.61 -12.26 -7.97
C ALA A 400 -17.65 -11.71 -6.99
N ASP A 401 -17.41 -11.90 -5.69
CA ASP A 401 -18.31 -11.43 -4.62
C ASP A 401 -18.17 -9.92 -4.36
N SER A 402 -17.04 -9.35 -4.76
CA SER A 402 -16.83 -7.90 -4.81
C SER A 402 -15.72 -7.53 -5.78
N PHE A 403 -15.78 -6.34 -6.34
CA PHE A 403 -14.76 -5.79 -7.22
C PHE A 403 -14.82 -4.27 -7.22
N GLY A 404 -13.74 -3.62 -7.65
CA GLY A 404 -13.68 -2.19 -7.79
C GLY A 404 -12.70 -1.76 -8.86
N PHE A 405 -12.98 -0.60 -9.46
CA PHE A 405 -12.15 0.02 -10.47
C PHE A 405 -11.35 1.17 -9.88
N ALA A 406 -10.04 1.12 -10.02
CA ALA A 406 -9.12 2.21 -9.73
C ALA A 406 -8.67 2.88 -11.03
N ILE A 407 -8.27 4.14 -10.92
CA ILE A 407 -7.60 4.85 -12.02
C ILE A 407 -6.10 4.64 -11.87
N LEU A 408 -5.41 4.38 -12.97
CA LEU A 408 -3.97 4.26 -12.98
C LEU A 408 -3.31 5.55 -12.46
N ASN A 409 -2.48 5.40 -11.44
CA ASN A 409 -1.58 6.44 -10.98
C ASN A 409 -0.14 6.07 -11.36
N PRO A 410 0.56 6.91 -12.15
CA PRO A 410 1.95 6.66 -12.51
C PRO A 410 2.86 6.95 -11.31
N LEU A 411 3.27 5.90 -10.60
CA LEU A 411 4.12 6.02 -9.43
C LEU A 411 5.59 6.21 -9.82
N PRO A 412 6.32 7.16 -9.20
CA PRO A 412 7.77 7.29 -9.40
C PRO A 412 8.49 5.94 -9.29
N GLY A 413 9.59 5.78 -10.02
CA GLY A 413 10.37 4.56 -10.06
C GLY A 413 9.84 3.47 -10.99
N THR A 414 8.62 3.62 -11.53
CA THR A 414 8.01 2.61 -12.40
C THR A 414 8.28 2.87 -13.88
N PRO A 415 8.29 1.81 -14.71
CA PRO A 415 8.37 1.98 -16.17
C PRO A 415 7.27 2.89 -16.73
N ILE A 416 6.04 2.79 -16.19
CA ILE A 416 4.91 3.58 -16.67
C ILE A 416 5.06 5.07 -16.32
N TYR A 417 5.64 5.40 -15.17
CA TYR A 417 5.94 6.79 -14.80
C TYR A 417 6.92 7.41 -15.79
N ARG A 418 7.99 6.70 -16.12
CA ARG A 418 8.97 7.18 -17.11
C ARG A 418 8.36 7.33 -18.50
N GLN A 419 7.46 6.41 -18.90
CA GLN A 419 6.69 6.53 -20.15
C GLN A 419 5.83 7.80 -20.17
N VAL A 420 5.07 8.03 -19.10
CA VAL A 420 4.19 9.19 -18.94
C VAL A 420 4.99 10.50 -19.03
N MET A 421 6.14 10.57 -18.37
CA MET A 421 7.02 11.75 -18.41
C MET A 421 7.59 11.97 -19.79
N LYS A 422 8.11 10.94 -20.44
CA LYS A 422 8.69 11.01 -21.79
C LYS A 422 7.66 11.43 -22.83
N GLN A 423 6.43 10.95 -22.74
CA GLN A 423 5.34 11.23 -23.68
C GLN A 423 4.52 12.47 -23.30
N GLN A 424 4.83 13.15 -22.21
CA GLN A 424 4.13 14.35 -21.72
C GLN A 424 2.61 14.11 -21.54
N LEU A 425 2.26 13.01 -20.92
CA LEU A 425 0.86 12.58 -20.77
C LEU A 425 0.14 13.17 -19.56
N TRP A 426 0.78 14.00 -18.76
CA TRP A 426 0.10 14.66 -17.64
C TRP A 426 -1.01 15.59 -18.13
N TRP A 427 -2.12 15.57 -17.38
CA TRP A 427 -3.13 16.62 -17.54
C TRP A 427 -2.58 17.97 -17.03
N ASN A 428 -2.90 19.05 -17.74
CA ASN A 428 -2.56 20.40 -17.28
C ASN A 428 -3.19 20.67 -15.90
N GLY A 429 -2.39 21.17 -14.96
CA GLY A 429 -2.84 21.49 -13.60
C GLY A 429 -3.00 20.29 -12.66
N ARG A 430 -2.63 19.08 -13.10
CA ARG A 430 -2.53 17.90 -12.23
C ARG A 430 -1.08 17.66 -11.80
N THR A 431 -0.90 17.26 -10.55
CA THR A 431 0.41 16.98 -9.94
C THR A 431 0.33 15.69 -9.13
N MET A 432 1.47 15.22 -8.61
CA MET A 432 1.50 14.06 -7.70
C MET A 432 0.73 14.31 -6.40
N ASP A 433 0.53 15.56 -6.01
CA ASP A 433 -0.31 15.92 -4.84
C ASP A 433 -1.80 15.61 -5.07
N ASP A 434 -2.21 15.46 -6.32
CA ASP A 434 -3.58 15.05 -6.70
C ASP A 434 -3.77 13.53 -6.77
N MET A 435 -2.71 12.76 -6.50
CA MET A 435 -2.74 11.30 -6.57
C MET A 435 -3.70 10.69 -5.56
N MET A 436 -4.73 10.02 -6.03
CA MET A 436 -5.70 9.24 -5.25
C MET A 436 -6.20 8.07 -6.07
N LEU A 437 -6.84 7.10 -5.42
CA LEU A 437 -7.32 5.88 -6.06
C LEU A 437 -8.23 6.12 -7.29
N ARG A 438 -8.96 7.25 -7.29
CA ARG A 438 -9.92 7.62 -8.34
C ARG A 438 -9.65 8.99 -8.96
N SER A 439 -8.41 9.48 -8.85
CA SER A 439 -7.99 10.72 -9.53
C SER A 439 -7.25 10.39 -10.82
N SER A 440 -7.62 11.06 -11.89
CA SER A 440 -6.93 10.97 -13.17
C SER A 440 -5.81 12.01 -13.25
N LEU A 441 -4.59 11.54 -13.24
CA LEU A 441 -3.40 12.40 -13.36
C LEU A 441 -2.93 12.54 -14.82
N ILE A 442 -3.26 11.55 -15.65
CA ILE A 442 -2.74 11.42 -17.01
C ILE A 442 -3.85 11.36 -18.05
N LYS A 443 -3.52 11.72 -19.26
CA LYS A 443 -4.41 11.67 -20.42
C LYS A 443 -4.76 10.22 -20.73
N VAL A 444 -6.06 9.98 -20.90
CA VAL A 444 -6.65 8.67 -21.22
C VAL A 444 -7.41 8.80 -22.52
N ASP A 445 -7.23 7.84 -23.42
CA ASP A 445 -7.87 7.84 -24.71
C ASP A 445 -9.40 7.83 -24.60
N GLY A 446 -10.07 8.60 -25.45
CA GLY A 446 -11.52 8.74 -25.46
C GLY A 446 -12.12 9.69 -24.42
N PHE A 447 -11.27 10.38 -23.63
CA PHE A 447 -11.71 11.38 -22.65
C PHE A 447 -11.07 12.74 -22.89
N SER A 448 -11.86 13.80 -22.77
CA SER A 448 -11.43 15.19 -23.03
C SER A 448 -10.73 15.85 -21.84
N GLY A 449 -10.88 15.29 -20.64
CA GLY A 449 -10.32 15.83 -19.40
C GLY A 449 -10.32 14.83 -18.24
N PRO A 450 -9.58 15.16 -17.17
CA PRO A 450 -9.47 14.28 -16.01
C PRO A 450 -10.83 14.09 -15.30
N GLU A 451 -11.65 15.14 -15.21
CA GLU A 451 -12.94 15.12 -14.53
C GLU A 451 -13.94 14.20 -15.25
N GLU A 452 -13.88 14.13 -16.57
CA GLU A 452 -14.73 13.25 -17.37
C GLU A 452 -14.40 11.78 -17.10
N PHE A 453 -13.12 11.44 -17.08
CA PHE A 453 -12.70 10.07 -16.78
C PHE A 453 -12.96 9.68 -15.33
N GLU A 454 -12.70 10.59 -14.37
CA GLU A 454 -13.03 10.39 -12.96
C GLU A 454 -14.54 10.15 -12.76
N LYS A 455 -15.39 10.92 -13.43
CA LYS A 455 -16.84 10.74 -13.42
C LYS A 455 -17.24 9.37 -13.96
N PHE A 456 -16.70 9.00 -15.13
CA PHE A 456 -16.94 7.70 -15.74
C PHE A 456 -16.59 6.54 -14.78
N VAL A 457 -15.42 6.59 -14.15
CA VAL A 457 -14.97 5.53 -13.22
C VAL A 457 -15.84 5.51 -11.95
N ASN A 458 -16.23 6.67 -11.43
CA ASN A 458 -17.12 6.76 -10.26
C ASN A 458 -18.52 6.20 -10.56
N GLU A 459 -19.13 6.56 -11.70
CA GLU A 459 -20.42 6.01 -12.13
C GLU A 459 -20.32 4.48 -12.37
N THR A 460 -19.22 4.01 -12.92
CA THR A 460 -18.95 2.57 -13.11
C THR A 460 -18.87 1.84 -11.77
N ASN A 461 -18.17 2.40 -10.78
CA ASN A 461 -18.12 1.83 -9.42
C ASN A 461 -19.51 1.86 -8.74
N MET A 462 -20.31 2.89 -8.96
CA MET A 462 -21.70 2.93 -8.45
C MET A 462 -22.55 1.82 -9.07
N LYS A 463 -22.50 1.64 -10.39
CA LYS A 463 -23.18 0.54 -11.09
C LYS A 463 -22.73 -0.83 -10.59
N ALA A 464 -21.41 -1.01 -10.38
CA ALA A 464 -20.85 -2.22 -9.81
C ALA A 464 -21.41 -2.53 -8.41
N ASN A 465 -21.47 -1.53 -7.55
CA ASN A 465 -22.02 -1.68 -6.19
C ASN A 465 -23.53 -2.03 -6.21
N LEU A 466 -24.32 -1.42 -7.10
CA LEU A 466 -25.73 -1.77 -7.26
C LEU A 466 -25.90 -3.21 -7.72
N LEU A 467 -25.14 -3.65 -8.74
CA LEU A 467 -25.15 -5.03 -9.23
C LEU A 467 -24.81 -6.03 -8.13
N LEU A 468 -23.78 -5.75 -7.33
CA LEU A 468 -23.37 -6.63 -6.23
C LEU A 468 -24.44 -6.69 -5.14
N LYS A 469 -25.07 -5.55 -4.80
CA LYS A 469 -26.16 -5.51 -3.86
C LYS A 469 -27.37 -6.32 -4.33
N GLU A 470 -27.75 -6.25 -5.59
CA GLU A 470 -28.83 -7.06 -6.18
C GLU A 470 -28.51 -8.55 -6.13
N ARG A 471 -27.26 -8.93 -6.43
CA ARG A 471 -26.80 -10.33 -6.34
C ARG A 471 -26.87 -10.85 -4.90
N ASP A 472 -26.43 -10.08 -3.94
CA ASP A 472 -26.47 -10.45 -2.52
C ASP A 472 -27.91 -10.60 -2.03
N ILE A 473 -28.81 -9.67 -2.38
CA ILE A 473 -30.24 -9.75 -2.05
C ILE A 473 -30.88 -11.00 -2.68
N ASN A 474 -30.60 -11.30 -3.95
CA ASN A 474 -31.15 -12.45 -4.63
C ASN A 474 -30.62 -13.77 -4.05
N ARG A 475 -29.32 -13.84 -3.68
CA ARG A 475 -28.72 -14.97 -3.00
C ARG A 475 -29.35 -15.20 -1.63
N PHE A 476 -29.62 -14.12 -0.89
CA PHE A 476 -30.28 -14.19 0.41
C PHE A 476 -31.72 -14.68 0.28
N LYS A 477 -32.52 -14.14 -0.65
CA LYS A 477 -33.87 -14.59 -0.95
C LYS A 477 -33.95 -16.06 -1.36
N TYR A 478 -32.95 -16.53 -2.14
CA TYR A 478 -32.87 -17.94 -2.52
C TYR A 478 -32.61 -18.85 -1.33
N LYS A 479 -31.73 -18.43 -0.40
CA LYS A 479 -31.33 -19.21 0.76
C LYS A 479 -32.41 -19.25 1.87
N TYR A 480 -33.12 -18.14 2.09
CA TYR A 480 -34.01 -17.96 3.24
C TYR A 480 -35.50 -17.76 2.88
N GLY A 481 -35.84 -17.74 1.60
CA GLY A 481 -37.20 -17.50 1.10
C GLY A 481 -37.57 -16.03 0.92
N LYS A 482 -38.59 -15.75 0.10
CA LYS A 482 -38.94 -14.39 -0.34
C LYS A 482 -39.48 -13.47 0.75
N ASN A 483 -39.97 -13.99 1.88
CA ASN A 483 -40.71 -13.26 2.92
C ASN A 483 -40.18 -13.46 4.34
N SER A 484 -38.89 -13.76 4.52
CA SER A 484 -38.32 -13.88 5.87
C SER A 484 -38.07 -12.49 6.49
N GLU A 485 -38.32 -12.33 7.79
CA GLU A 485 -37.99 -11.10 8.53
C GLU A 485 -36.51 -10.72 8.41
N GLU A 486 -35.63 -11.71 8.28
CA GLU A 486 -34.21 -11.54 8.03
C GLU A 486 -33.90 -10.88 6.68
N THR A 487 -34.75 -11.10 5.63
CA THR A 487 -34.60 -10.43 4.32
C THR A 487 -34.86 -8.93 4.45
N HIS A 488 -35.83 -8.54 5.29
CA HIS A 488 -36.12 -7.14 5.57
C HIS A 488 -35.04 -6.46 6.41
N HIS A 489 -34.43 -7.20 7.35
CA HIS A 489 -33.33 -6.70 8.16
C HIS A 489 -32.07 -6.45 7.31
N PHE A 490 -31.74 -7.39 6.42
CA PHE A 490 -30.62 -7.25 5.48
C PHE A 490 -30.81 -6.08 4.52
N GLN A 491 -32.03 -5.85 4.02
CA GLN A 491 -32.33 -4.71 3.14
C GLN A 491 -32.22 -3.33 3.84
N ARG A 492 -32.33 -3.28 5.18
CA ARG A 492 -32.15 -2.05 5.97
C ARG A 492 -30.70 -1.75 6.34
N GLN A 493 -29.81 -2.74 6.30
CA GLN A 493 -28.40 -2.62 6.66
C GLN A 493 -27.47 -2.43 5.46
N THR A 494 -27.94 -2.69 4.24
CA THR A 494 -27.23 -2.49 2.96
C THR A 494 -27.78 -1.30 2.20
#